data_36a8a4629afb1c5233e46d2593451fc5
#
_entry.id   36a8a4629afb1c5233e46d2593451fc5
#
_cell.length_a   1.000
_cell.length_b   1.000
_cell.length_c   1.000
_cell.angle_alpha   90.00
_cell.angle_beta   90.00
_cell.angle_gamma   90.00
#
_symmetry.space_group_name_H-M   'P 1'
#
loop_
_entity.id
_entity.type
_entity.pdbx_description
1 polymer ?
#
loop_
_entity_poly.entity_id
_entity_poly.type
_entity_poly.pdbx_seq_one_letter_code
_entity_poly.pdbx_strand_id
1 'polypeptide(L)'
;MVTLVEIQAAYYMIAATGVLVAAIYYIVNMRATLQTRQAQLFMQLYDRWTFDIGEKFWDFLEDDFKTAEQYFEKMNNDKEFRRRISILSRYHEGVGVLVRFGLLDVKYVAYLASWPTRMYWERYKPIIEDVRKLQNAPRSSSESEYLYNELIKYLEKHPELAT
;
A
#
# COMPACT_ATOMS: atom_id res chain seq x y z
N MET A 1 48.18 39.50 -18.66
CA MET A 1 48.69 38.18 -18.19
C MET A 1 47.67 37.64 -17.20
N VAL A 2 47.19 36.43 -17.44
CA VAL A 2 46.32 35.74 -16.47
C VAL A 2 47.18 35.32 -15.29
N THR A 3 46.76 35.62 -14.08
CA THR A 3 47.51 35.29 -12.86
C THR A 3 47.23 33.84 -12.42
N LEU A 4 48.17 33.23 -11.69
CA LEU A 4 48.01 31.88 -11.15
C LEU A 4 46.78 31.78 -10.27
N VAL A 5 46.41 32.83 -9.53
CA VAL A 5 45.25 32.91 -8.68
C VAL A 5 43.94 32.84 -9.46
N GLU A 6 43.87 33.52 -10.63
CA GLU A 6 42.70 33.47 -11.50
C GLU A 6 42.49 32.09 -12.12
N ILE A 7 43.58 31.39 -12.49
CA ILE A 7 43.55 30.02 -12.99
C ILE A 7 43.03 29.07 -11.88
N GLN A 8 43.54 29.21 -10.67
CA GLN A 8 43.12 28.44 -9.50
C GLN A 8 41.65 28.67 -9.17
N ALA A 9 41.21 29.93 -9.17
CA ALA A 9 39.78 30.27 -8.92
C ALA A 9 38.86 29.67 -9.97
N ALA A 10 39.23 29.74 -11.27
CA ALA A 10 38.48 29.13 -12.35
C ALA A 10 38.38 27.60 -12.19
N TYR A 11 39.50 26.96 -11.83
CA TYR A 11 39.52 25.51 -11.59
C TYR A 11 38.56 25.10 -10.45
N TYR A 12 38.62 25.82 -9.31
CA TYR A 12 37.70 25.53 -8.19
C TYR A 12 36.25 25.78 -8.53
N MET A 13 35.93 26.82 -9.30
CA MET A 13 34.54 27.08 -9.74
C MET A 13 34.06 25.95 -10.67
N ILE A 14 34.86 25.49 -11.62
CA ILE A 14 34.49 24.36 -12.51
C ILE A 14 34.30 23.08 -11.69
N ALA A 15 35.21 22.78 -10.79
CA ALA A 15 35.12 21.61 -9.92
C ALA A 15 33.88 21.65 -9.04
N ALA A 16 33.57 22.77 -8.38
CA ALA A 16 32.41 22.96 -7.55
C ALA A 16 31.11 22.84 -8.34
N THR A 17 31.05 23.43 -9.55
CA THR A 17 29.90 23.31 -10.45
C THR A 17 29.70 21.86 -10.89
N GLY A 18 30.74 21.14 -11.22
CA GLY A 18 30.70 19.73 -11.58
C GLY A 18 30.10 18.85 -10.47
N VAL A 19 30.55 19.07 -9.21
CA VAL A 19 30.01 18.38 -8.05
C VAL A 19 28.53 18.69 -7.83
N LEU A 20 28.11 19.97 -7.99
CA LEU A 20 26.71 20.38 -7.84
C LEU A 20 25.82 19.70 -8.90
N VAL A 21 26.23 19.73 -10.16
CA VAL A 21 25.51 19.08 -11.26
C VAL A 21 25.41 17.57 -11.03
N ALA A 22 26.49 16.92 -10.60
CA ALA A 22 26.49 15.50 -10.29
C ALA A 22 25.51 15.17 -9.13
N ALA A 23 25.46 15.99 -8.08
CA ALA A 23 24.56 15.82 -6.96
C ALA A 23 23.09 15.96 -7.38
N ILE A 24 22.75 16.98 -8.18
CA ILE A 24 21.41 17.19 -8.72
C ILE A 24 21.01 15.98 -9.58
N TYR A 25 21.87 15.57 -10.51
CA TYR A 25 21.63 14.40 -11.36
C TYR A 25 21.37 13.13 -10.54
N TYR A 26 22.18 12.90 -9.50
CA TYR A 26 22.01 11.76 -8.61
C TYR A 26 20.65 11.77 -7.89
N ILE A 27 20.23 12.94 -7.36
CA ILE A 27 18.93 13.08 -6.68
C ILE A 27 17.76 12.81 -7.65
N VAL A 28 17.81 13.38 -8.84
CA VAL A 28 16.76 13.18 -9.87
C VAL A 28 16.67 11.71 -10.26
N ASN A 29 17.82 11.08 -10.51
CA ASN A 29 17.88 9.67 -10.92
C ASN A 29 17.41 8.74 -9.81
N MET A 30 17.73 9.04 -8.55
CA MET A 30 17.28 8.27 -7.38
C MET A 30 15.75 8.36 -7.22
N ARG A 31 15.16 9.56 -7.42
CA ARG A 31 13.69 9.73 -7.39
C ARG A 31 13.02 8.94 -8.50
N ALA A 32 13.52 9.01 -9.72
CA ALA A 32 12.97 8.23 -10.84
C ALA A 32 13.06 6.72 -10.59
N THR A 33 14.17 6.25 -10.03
CA THR A 33 14.35 4.84 -9.66
C THR A 33 13.35 4.39 -8.59
N LEU A 34 13.11 5.22 -7.57
CA LEU A 34 12.12 4.92 -6.53
C LEU A 34 10.71 4.83 -7.10
N GLN A 35 10.32 5.76 -7.97
CA GLN A 35 9.01 5.73 -8.63
C GLN A 35 8.83 4.47 -9.49
N THR A 36 9.85 4.09 -10.25
CA THR A 36 9.83 2.87 -11.06
C THR A 36 9.68 1.61 -10.19
N ARG A 37 10.41 1.54 -9.06
CA ARG A 37 10.30 0.42 -8.12
C ARG A 37 8.92 0.34 -7.48
N GLN A 38 8.33 1.46 -7.09
CA GLN A 38 6.97 1.48 -6.55
C GLN A 38 5.93 1.01 -7.57
N ALA A 39 6.05 1.46 -8.82
CA ALA A 39 5.16 1.02 -9.89
C ALA A 39 5.31 -0.48 -10.17
N GLN A 40 6.54 -0.99 -10.22
CA GLN A 40 6.79 -2.43 -10.40
C GLN A 40 6.21 -3.26 -9.25
N LEU A 41 6.43 -2.84 -8.00
CA LEU A 41 5.88 -3.50 -6.83
C LEU A 41 4.34 -3.52 -6.88
N PHE A 42 3.74 -2.39 -7.24
CA PHE A 42 2.29 -2.31 -7.38
C PHE A 42 1.77 -3.24 -8.48
N MET A 43 2.41 -3.28 -9.65
CA MET A 43 2.00 -4.19 -10.73
C MET A 43 2.07 -5.66 -10.30
N GLN A 44 3.08 -6.06 -9.55
CA GLN A 44 3.16 -7.41 -8.99
C GLN A 44 2.00 -7.73 -8.03
N LEU A 45 1.60 -6.75 -7.21
CA LEU A 45 0.46 -6.89 -6.31
C LEU A 45 -0.86 -6.94 -7.08
N TYR A 46 -0.99 -6.14 -8.14
CA TYR A 46 -2.16 -6.08 -9.00
C TYR A 46 -2.34 -7.36 -9.80
N ASP A 47 -1.26 -7.91 -10.36
CA ASP A 47 -1.29 -9.21 -11.04
C ASP A 47 -1.75 -10.32 -10.09
N ARG A 48 -1.18 -10.33 -8.87
CA ARG A 48 -1.59 -11.29 -7.84
C ARG A 48 -3.06 -11.13 -7.45
N TRP A 49 -3.54 -9.89 -7.36
CA TRP A 49 -4.96 -9.62 -7.14
C TRP A 49 -5.81 -10.21 -8.26
N THR A 50 -5.46 -9.93 -9.50
CA THR A 50 -6.25 -10.34 -10.67
C THR A 50 -6.33 -11.86 -10.82
N PHE A 51 -5.21 -12.57 -10.64
CA PHE A 51 -5.14 -14.01 -10.92
C PHE A 51 -5.42 -14.89 -9.70
N ASP A 52 -5.06 -14.46 -8.50
CA ASP A 52 -5.11 -15.34 -7.33
C ASP A 52 -6.17 -14.94 -6.29
N ILE A 53 -6.45 -13.65 -6.16
CA ILE A 53 -7.18 -13.09 -5.02
C ILE A 53 -8.58 -12.63 -5.41
N GLY A 54 -8.77 -12.14 -6.63
CA GLY A 54 -10.04 -11.56 -7.08
C GLY A 54 -11.22 -12.51 -6.94
N GLU A 55 -11.09 -13.77 -7.36
CA GLU A 55 -12.14 -14.79 -7.19
C GLU A 55 -12.51 -14.95 -5.70
N LYS A 56 -11.51 -15.07 -4.82
CA LYS A 56 -11.72 -15.20 -3.37
C LYS A 56 -12.36 -13.98 -2.74
N PHE A 57 -12.14 -12.81 -3.33
CA PHE A 57 -12.78 -11.58 -2.91
C PHE A 57 -14.26 -11.56 -3.26
N TRP A 58 -14.64 -12.01 -4.46
CA TRP A 58 -16.05 -12.12 -4.84
C TRP A 58 -16.78 -13.12 -3.96
N ASP A 59 -16.21 -14.31 -3.74
CA ASP A 59 -16.76 -15.29 -2.80
C ASP A 59 -16.93 -14.72 -1.39
N PHE A 60 -15.97 -13.89 -0.92
CA PHE A 60 -16.05 -13.21 0.36
C PHE A 60 -17.22 -12.21 0.43
N LEU A 61 -17.53 -11.52 -0.66
CA LEU A 61 -18.67 -10.61 -0.72
C LEU A 61 -20.01 -11.36 -0.70
N GLU A 62 -20.04 -12.58 -1.22
CA GLU A 62 -21.23 -13.45 -1.22
C GLU A 62 -21.40 -14.22 0.10
N ASP A 63 -20.36 -14.34 0.91
CA ASP A 63 -20.41 -15.04 2.19
C ASP A 63 -21.47 -14.43 3.13
N ASP A 64 -22.34 -15.26 3.67
CA ASP A 64 -23.38 -14.82 4.63
C ASP A 64 -22.84 -14.91 6.07
N PHE A 65 -22.33 -13.81 6.57
CA PHE A 65 -22.02 -13.59 7.98
C PHE A 65 -22.20 -12.10 8.32
N LYS A 66 -22.83 -11.83 9.46
CA LYS A 66 -23.13 -10.47 9.94
C LYS A 66 -22.59 -10.22 11.34
N THR A 67 -22.30 -11.28 12.07
CA THR A 67 -21.81 -11.19 13.45
C THR A 67 -20.51 -11.95 13.62
N ALA A 68 -19.78 -11.64 14.69
CA ALA A 68 -18.54 -12.33 15.04
C ALA A 68 -18.78 -13.82 15.32
N GLU A 69 -19.92 -14.17 15.92
CA GLU A 69 -20.27 -15.58 16.20
C GLU A 69 -20.40 -16.36 14.88
N GLN A 70 -21.17 -15.85 13.92
CA GLN A 70 -21.33 -16.49 12.61
C GLN A 70 -19.99 -16.60 11.87
N TYR A 71 -19.16 -15.56 11.95
CA TYR A 71 -17.81 -15.59 11.40
C TYR A 71 -16.96 -16.68 12.03
N PHE A 72 -16.94 -16.79 13.38
CA PHE A 72 -16.16 -17.82 14.07
C PHE A 72 -16.70 -19.22 13.81
N GLU A 73 -18.00 -19.39 13.73
CA GLU A 73 -18.62 -20.67 13.38
C GLU A 73 -18.16 -21.13 11.99
N LYS A 74 -18.23 -20.25 10.97
CA LYS A 74 -17.69 -20.55 9.63
C LYS A 74 -16.19 -20.80 9.66
N MET A 75 -15.41 -19.99 10.38
CA MET A 75 -13.95 -20.18 10.51
C MET A 75 -13.59 -21.55 11.11
N ASN A 76 -14.42 -22.10 11.97
CA ASN A 76 -14.18 -23.41 12.61
C ASN A 76 -14.64 -24.57 11.73
N ASN A 77 -15.77 -24.43 11.05
CA ASN A 77 -16.44 -25.53 10.37
C ASN A 77 -16.20 -25.57 8.86
N ASP A 78 -15.84 -24.44 8.22
CA ASP A 78 -15.60 -24.34 6.81
C ASP A 78 -14.11 -24.04 6.50
N LYS A 79 -13.41 -25.06 5.98
CA LYS A 79 -11.98 -24.97 5.66
C LYS A 79 -11.72 -24.00 4.50
N GLU A 80 -12.60 -23.95 3.51
CA GLU A 80 -12.46 -23.08 2.35
C GLU A 80 -12.70 -21.62 2.73
N PHE A 81 -13.73 -21.35 3.54
CA PHE A 81 -13.95 -20.03 4.12
C PHE A 81 -12.72 -19.56 4.90
N ARG A 82 -12.19 -20.38 5.80
CA ARG A 82 -10.97 -20.08 6.58
C ARG A 82 -9.78 -19.74 5.71
N ARG A 83 -9.55 -20.54 4.64
CA ARG A 83 -8.46 -20.31 3.69
C ARG A 83 -8.64 -18.99 2.95
N ARG A 84 -9.83 -18.72 2.46
CA ARG A 84 -10.20 -17.49 1.75
C ARG A 84 -9.95 -16.25 2.59
N ILE A 85 -10.52 -16.21 3.80
CA ILE A 85 -10.33 -15.10 4.73
C ILE A 85 -8.85 -14.89 5.07
N SER A 86 -8.10 -15.97 5.33
CA SER A 86 -6.68 -15.88 5.63
C SER A 86 -5.86 -15.29 4.49
N ILE A 87 -6.21 -15.61 3.24
CA ILE A 87 -5.54 -15.06 2.06
C ILE A 87 -5.85 -13.58 1.89
N LEU A 88 -7.14 -13.21 1.97
CA LEU A 88 -7.59 -11.83 1.82
C LEU A 88 -7.02 -10.93 2.93
N SER A 89 -7.08 -11.39 4.18
CA SER A 89 -6.53 -10.64 5.31
C SER A 89 -5.03 -10.40 5.14
N ARG A 90 -4.25 -11.44 4.83
CA ARG A 90 -2.79 -11.29 4.62
C ARG A 90 -2.46 -10.38 3.44
N TYR A 91 -3.26 -10.40 2.38
CA TYR A 91 -3.06 -9.51 1.25
C TYR A 91 -3.23 -8.05 1.67
N HIS A 92 -4.36 -7.69 2.29
CA HIS A 92 -4.62 -6.31 2.70
C HIS A 92 -3.67 -5.84 3.81
N GLU A 93 -3.32 -6.72 4.75
CA GLU A 93 -2.28 -6.44 5.75
C GLU A 93 -0.93 -6.16 5.07
N GLY A 94 -0.53 -6.98 4.10
CA GLY A 94 0.72 -6.79 3.36
C GLY A 94 0.76 -5.48 2.58
N VAL A 95 -0.31 -5.13 1.88
CA VAL A 95 -0.42 -3.84 1.18
C VAL A 95 -0.37 -2.67 2.18
N GLY A 96 -1.06 -2.80 3.31
CA GLY A 96 -1.03 -1.80 4.39
C GLY A 96 0.36 -1.56 4.95
N VAL A 97 1.14 -2.63 5.17
CA VAL A 97 2.55 -2.54 5.57
C VAL A 97 3.37 -1.76 4.54
N LEU A 98 3.22 -2.08 3.25
CA LEU A 98 3.97 -1.40 2.19
C LEU A 98 3.64 0.09 2.12
N VAL A 99 2.38 0.47 2.30
CA VAL A 99 1.95 1.88 2.35
C VAL A 99 2.51 2.57 3.61
N ARG A 100 2.41 1.93 4.78
CA ARG A 100 2.89 2.48 6.05
C ARG A 100 4.40 2.79 6.02
N PHE A 101 5.19 1.92 5.40
CA PHE A 101 6.65 2.13 5.30
C PHE A 101 7.07 2.96 4.08
N GLY A 102 6.12 3.53 3.33
CA GLY A 102 6.41 4.36 2.16
C GLY A 102 7.02 3.61 0.98
N LEU A 103 6.95 2.27 1.01
CA LEU A 103 7.41 1.43 -0.10
C LEU A 103 6.43 1.42 -1.26
N LEU A 104 5.15 1.67 -0.97
CA LEU A 104 4.08 1.85 -1.94
C LEU A 104 3.33 3.14 -1.61
N ASP A 105 3.15 4.01 -2.60
CA ASP A 105 2.32 5.20 -2.45
C ASP A 105 0.83 4.82 -2.56
N VAL A 106 0.01 5.29 -1.63
CA VAL A 106 -1.43 5.00 -1.58
C VAL A 106 -2.18 5.41 -2.85
N LYS A 107 -1.64 6.34 -3.63
CA LYS A 107 -2.21 6.72 -4.94
C LYS A 107 -2.38 5.53 -5.87
N TYR A 108 -1.43 4.58 -5.90
CA TYR A 108 -1.56 3.39 -6.74
C TYR A 108 -2.75 2.53 -6.34
N VAL A 109 -3.00 2.40 -5.03
CA VAL A 109 -4.20 1.71 -4.50
C VAL A 109 -5.47 2.47 -4.88
N ALA A 110 -5.46 3.81 -4.78
CA ALA A 110 -6.59 4.66 -5.12
C ALA A 110 -7.00 4.53 -6.59
N TYR A 111 -6.03 4.47 -7.50
CA TYR A 111 -6.31 4.38 -8.94
C TYR A 111 -6.79 3.00 -9.39
N LEU A 112 -6.29 1.91 -8.82
CA LEU A 112 -6.50 0.57 -9.38
C LEU A 112 -7.24 -0.39 -8.45
N ALA A 113 -7.25 -0.15 -7.15
CA ALA A 113 -7.80 -1.06 -6.14
C ALA A 113 -8.66 -0.34 -5.07
N SER A 114 -9.17 0.86 -5.37
CA SER A 114 -9.95 1.67 -4.43
C SER A 114 -11.17 0.91 -3.93
N TRP A 115 -12.03 0.49 -4.85
CA TRP A 115 -13.28 -0.18 -4.52
C TRP A 115 -13.08 -1.48 -3.74
N PRO A 116 -12.27 -2.45 -4.17
CA PRO A 116 -12.11 -3.69 -3.42
C PRO A 116 -11.46 -3.50 -2.05
N THR A 117 -10.55 -2.55 -1.90
CA THR A 117 -9.95 -2.24 -0.59
C THR A 117 -10.99 -1.68 0.38
N ARG A 118 -11.86 -0.79 -0.09
CA ARG A 118 -12.95 -0.22 0.70
C ARG A 118 -13.96 -1.29 1.09
N MET A 119 -14.47 -2.05 0.13
CA MET A 119 -15.46 -3.09 0.35
C MET A 119 -14.97 -4.17 1.33
N TYR A 120 -13.69 -4.57 1.19
CA TYR A 120 -13.09 -5.50 2.13
C TYR A 120 -13.16 -4.97 3.56
N TRP A 121 -12.66 -3.75 3.80
CA TRP A 121 -12.59 -3.21 5.15
C TRP A 121 -13.96 -2.89 5.73
N GLU A 122 -14.85 -2.25 4.98
CA GLU A 122 -16.18 -1.86 5.42
C GLU A 122 -17.02 -3.08 5.83
N ARG A 123 -16.86 -4.18 5.10
CA ARG A 123 -17.53 -5.45 5.45
C ARG A 123 -16.88 -6.15 6.64
N TYR A 124 -15.57 -6.06 6.78
CA TYR A 124 -14.81 -6.80 7.78
C TYR A 124 -14.69 -6.05 9.12
N LYS A 125 -14.73 -4.73 9.10
CA LYS A 125 -14.56 -3.88 10.29
C LYS A 125 -15.43 -4.26 11.48
N PRO A 126 -16.77 -4.46 11.34
CA PRO A 126 -17.62 -4.83 12.47
C PRO A 126 -17.17 -6.13 13.14
N ILE A 127 -16.71 -7.08 12.33
CA ILE A 127 -16.23 -8.39 12.81
C ILE A 127 -14.90 -8.25 13.53
N ILE A 128 -13.96 -7.47 12.97
CA ILE A 128 -12.62 -7.34 13.53
C ILE A 128 -12.60 -6.62 14.87
N GLU A 129 -13.52 -5.70 15.11
CA GLU A 129 -13.66 -5.04 16.41
C GLU A 129 -14.02 -6.06 17.52
N ASP A 130 -14.89 -7.01 17.23
CA ASP A 130 -15.23 -8.07 18.14
C ASP A 130 -14.12 -9.13 18.26
N VAL A 131 -13.45 -9.48 17.17
CA VAL A 131 -12.27 -10.35 17.18
C VAL A 131 -11.18 -9.78 18.09
N ARG A 132 -10.90 -8.49 18.00
CA ARG A 132 -9.92 -7.81 18.86
C ARG A 132 -10.24 -7.94 20.34
N LYS A 133 -11.52 -7.81 20.69
CA LYS A 133 -11.98 -7.95 22.08
C LYS A 133 -11.93 -9.41 22.57
N LEU A 134 -12.52 -10.31 21.79
CA LEU A 134 -12.68 -11.71 22.18
C LEU A 134 -11.33 -12.47 22.25
N GLN A 135 -10.39 -12.15 21.36
CA GLN A 135 -9.08 -12.81 21.31
C GLN A 135 -7.98 -12.03 22.03
N ASN A 136 -8.32 -10.88 22.66
CA ASN A 136 -7.33 -9.97 23.27
C ASN A 136 -6.18 -9.62 22.29
N ALA A 137 -6.54 -9.37 21.02
CA ALA A 137 -5.62 -9.12 19.92
C ALA A 137 -5.84 -7.71 19.31
N PRO A 138 -5.52 -6.63 20.04
CA PRO A 138 -5.86 -5.25 19.65
C PRO A 138 -5.22 -4.81 18.34
N ARG A 139 -4.15 -5.45 17.91
CA ARG A 139 -3.45 -5.17 16.64
C ARG A 139 -3.92 -6.01 15.46
N SER A 140 -4.90 -6.88 15.65
CA SER A 140 -5.43 -7.69 14.55
C SER A 140 -5.96 -6.77 13.44
N SER A 141 -5.53 -7.03 12.21
CA SER A 141 -5.89 -6.25 11.00
C SER A 141 -5.58 -4.74 11.10
N SER A 142 -4.54 -4.35 11.88
CA SER A 142 -4.16 -2.94 12.06
C SER A 142 -3.61 -2.30 10.79
N GLU A 143 -2.98 -3.09 9.93
CA GLU A 143 -2.41 -2.56 8.70
C GLU A 143 -3.46 -2.43 7.60
N SER A 144 -4.46 -3.33 7.57
CA SER A 144 -5.64 -3.19 6.72
C SER A 144 -6.45 -1.94 7.09
N GLU A 145 -6.63 -1.69 8.39
CA GLU A 145 -7.27 -0.47 8.89
C GLU A 145 -6.49 0.79 8.50
N TYR A 146 -5.17 0.76 8.65
CA TYR A 146 -4.30 1.84 8.24
C TYR A 146 -4.42 2.12 6.74
N LEU A 147 -4.36 1.06 5.91
CA LEU A 147 -4.51 1.17 4.46
C LEU A 147 -5.83 1.82 4.08
N TYR A 148 -6.95 1.37 4.67
CA TYR A 148 -8.26 1.96 4.44
C TYR A 148 -8.30 3.44 4.82
N ASN A 149 -7.80 3.80 6.00
CA ASN A 149 -7.81 5.19 6.46
C ASN A 149 -6.97 6.12 5.56
N GLU A 150 -5.80 5.68 5.12
CA GLU A 150 -4.96 6.46 4.20
C GLU A 150 -5.61 6.57 2.81
N LEU A 151 -6.25 5.51 2.33
CA LEU A 151 -7.02 5.53 1.09
C LEU A 151 -8.18 6.54 1.15
N ILE A 152 -8.98 6.52 2.22
CA ILE A 152 -10.10 7.48 2.38
C ILE A 152 -9.58 8.91 2.42
N LYS A 153 -8.53 9.21 3.20
CA LYS A 153 -7.91 10.55 3.23
C LYS A 153 -7.40 11.00 1.85
N TYR A 154 -6.93 10.06 1.04
CA TYR A 154 -6.47 10.36 -0.33
C TYR A 154 -7.67 10.67 -1.23
N LEU A 155 -8.74 9.86 -1.17
CA LEU A 155 -9.96 10.06 -1.97
C LEU A 155 -10.70 11.34 -1.60
N GLU A 156 -10.69 11.76 -0.34
CA GLU A 156 -11.25 13.07 0.08
C GLU A 156 -10.58 14.26 -0.63
N LYS A 157 -9.29 14.13 -0.96
CA LYS A 157 -8.52 15.13 -1.71
C LYS A 157 -8.65 14.97 -3.23
N HIS A 158 -9.13 13.82 -3.67
CA HIS A 158 -9.24 13.42 -5.07
C HIS A 158 -10.64 12.82 -5.35
N PRO A 159 -11.72 13.63 -5.23
CA PRO A 159 -13.09 13.16 -5.35
C PRO A 159 -13.40 12.54 -6.72
N GLU A 160 -12.63 12.88 -7.75
CA GLU A 160 -12.69 12.27 -9.08
C GLU A 160 -12.37 10.77 -9.10
N LEU A 161 -11.76 10.25 -8.04
CA LEU A 161 -11.40 8.82 -7.90
C LEU A 161 -12.36 8.05 -6.97
N ALA A 162 -13.34 8.72 -6.40
CA ALA A 162 -14.24 8.15 -5.38
C ALA A 162 -15.45 7.39 -5.95
N THR A 163 -15.39 6.89 -7.18
CA THR A 163 -16.47 6.16 -7.88
C THR A 163 -16.62 4.74 -7.34
#